data_02238389fa41f2caa82fe46e977cded0
#
_entry.id   02238389fa41f2caa82fe46e977cded0
#
_cell.length_a   1.000
_cell.length_b   1.000
_cell.length_c   1.000
_cell.angle_alpha   90.00
_cell.angle_beta   90.00
_cell.angle_gamma   90.00
#
_symmetry.space_group_name_H-M   'P 1'
#
loop_
_entity.id
_entity.type
_entity.pdbx_description
1 polymer ?
#
loop_
_entity_poly.entity_id
_entity_poly.type
_entity_poly.pdbx_seq_one_letter_code
_entity_poly.pdbx_strand_id
1 'polypeptide(L)'
;MYFTRAEWEFITAAVDRLIPQEGEGPGAVAAGVPEFIDRQLELPYGYGAYFYMQGPFIAEAEPTLGYQLRFTPREIYRLGIADADALAREQHGNDFSLLTSAQQDELLGRMEHGELQFAHVPAAVFFAQLLQNTREGYFADPQYGGNRDMMAWRWIGFPGARADFTDWIDRAGSKYLYGPVSIAGNT
;
A
#
# COMPACT_ATOMS: atom_id res chain seq x y z
N MET A 1 -0.97 -14.55 -9.07
CA MET A 1 -0.53 -13.18 -9.40
C MET A 1 -1.70 -12.43 -9.98
N TYR A 2 -2.10 -11.37 -9.30
CA TYR A 2 -3.29 -10.59 -9.68
C TYR A 2 -3.00 -9.56 -10.76
N PHE A 3 -1.90 -8.80 -10.59
CA PHE A 3 -1.55 -7.74 -11.53
C PHE A 3 -1.04 -8.28 -12.87
N THR A 4 -1.47 -7.65 -13.97
CA THR A 4 -0.80 -7.75 -15.25
C THR A 4 0.58 -7.09 -15.18
N ARG A 5 1.42 -7.30 -16.21
CA ARG A 5 2.74 -6.66 -16.25
C ARG A 5 2.66 -5.12 -16.19
N ALA A 6 1.75 -4.52 -16.95
CA ALA A 6 1.60 -3.06 -16.97
C ALA A 6 1.13 -2.52 -15.58
N GLU A 7 0.16 -3.19 -14.96
CA GLU A 7 -0.29 -2.82 -13.62
C GLU A 7 0.80 -3.00 -12.56
N TRP A 8 1.63 -4.03 -12.69
CA TRP A 8 2.80 -4.23 -11.84
C TRP A 8 3.80 -3.08 -11.97
N GLU A 9 4.09 -2.63 -13.20
CA GLU A 9 4.96 -1.49 -13.47
C GLU A 9 4.38 -0.20 -12.84
N PHE A 10 3.06 0.02 -12.97
CA PHE A 10 2.36 1.12 -12.27
C PHE A 10 2.54 1.04 -10.76
N ILE A 11 2.18 -0.09 -10.14
CA ILE A 11 2.25 -0.27 -8.68
C ILE A 11 3.68 -0.08 -8.17
N THR A 12 4.65 -0.64 -8.87
CA THR A 12 6.08 -0.49 -8.50
C THR A 12 6.49 0.98 -8.50
N ALA A 13 6.14 1.74 -9.53
CA ALA A 13 6.43 3.16 -9.61
C ALA A 13 5.68 3.95 -8.52
N ALA A 14 4.40 3.66 -8.30
CA ALA A 14 3.59 4.39 -7.33
C ALA A 14 4.07 4.17 -5.89
N VAL A 15 4.35 2.94 -5.48
CA VAL A 15 4.84 2.67 -4.11
C VAL A 15 6.25 3.22 -3.88
N ASP A 16 7.08 3.30 -4.93
CA ASP A 16 8.40 3.95 -4.85
C ASP A 16 8.29 5.46 -4.58
N ARG A 17 7.25 6.10 -5.10
CA ARG A 17 6.98 7.52 -4.79
C ARG A 17 6.40 7.71 -3.40
N LEU A 18 5.55 6.79 -2.92
CA LEU A 18 4.92 6.89 -1.60
C LEU A 18 5.91 6.65 -0.45
N ILE A 19 6.81 5.67 -0.59
CA ILE A 19 7.90 5.42 0.38
C ILE A 19 9.19 5.18 -0.42
N PRO A 20 9.88 6.25 -0.83
CA PRO A 20 11.12 6.15 -1.57
C PRO A 20 12.27 5.65 -0.69
N GLN A 21 13.33 5.16 -1.32
CA GLN A 21 14.56 4.91 -0.61
C GLN A 21 15.27 6.25 -0.29
N GLU A 22 15.42 6.58 0.98
CA GLU A 22 16.05 7.81 1.43
C GLU A 22 17.19 7.51 2.42
N GLY A 23 18.39 7.95 2.06
CA GLY A 23 19.58 7.68 2.87
C GLY A 23 19.78 6.19 3.12
N GLU A 24 19.78 5.78 4.39
CA GLU A 24 19.89 4.37 4.80
C GLU A 24 18.52 3.70 4.96
N GLY A 25 17.40 4.44 4.85
CA GLY A 25 16.03 3.91 4.96
C GLY A 25 15.65 3.10 3.73
N PRO A 26 15.11 1.88 3.89
CA PRO A 26 14.66 1.08 2.76
C PRO A 26 13.43 1.70 2.11
N GLY A 27 13.36 1.66 0.78
CA GLY A 27 12.15 2.04 0.03
C GLY A 27 11.13 0.90 -0.01
N ALA A 28 9.87 1.24 -0.37
CA ALA A 28 8.76 0.28 -0.46
C ALA A 28 9.05 -0.86 -1.45
N VAL A 29 9.69 -0.56 -2.57
CA VAL A 29 10.05 -1.58 -3.58
C VAL A 29 11.04 -2.59 -3.00
N ALA A 30 12.10 -2.12 -2.34
CA ALA A 30 13.08 -2.99 -1.69
C ALA A 30 12.44 -3.84 -0.58
N ALA A 31 11.49 -3.27 0.15
CA ALA A 31 10.72 -3.96 1.18
C ALA A 31 9.72 -5.00 0.63
N GLY A 32 9.53 -5.11 -0.69
CA GLY A 32 8.62 -6.07 -1.30
C GLY A 32 7.13 -5.69 -1.22
N VAL A 33 6.84 -4.39 -1.14
CA VAL A 33 5.45 -3.90 -1.06
C VAL A 33 4.62 -4.27 -2.29
N PRO A 34 5.13 -4.22 -3.55
CA PRO A 34 4.36 -4.67 -4.71
C PRO A 34 3.89 -6.12 -4.59
N GLU A 35 4.77 -7.02 -4.12
CA GLU A 35 4.45 -8.43 -3.88
C GLU A 35 3.40 -8.60 -2.79
N PHE A 36 3.49 -7.80 -1.72
CA PHE A 36 2.48 -7.81 -0.66
C PHE A 36 1.10 -7.46 -1.21
N ILE A 37 0.99 -6.35 -1.95
CA ILE A 37 -0.29 -5.90 -2.50
C ILE A 37 -0.86 -6.96 -3.45
N ASP A 38 -0.05 -7.49 -4.36
CA ASP A 38 -0.46 -8.54 -5.30
C ASP A 38 -1.03 -9.77 -4.58
N ARG A 39 -0.35 -10.23 -3.51
CA ARG A 39 -0.82 -11.36 -2.70
C ARG A 39 -2.11 -11.06 -1.95
N GLN A 40 -2.22 -9.86 -1.34
CA GLN A 40 -3.44 -9.47 -0.63
C GLN A 40 -4.67 -9.45 -1.55
N LEU A 41 -4.49 -9.05 -2.80
CA LEU A 41 -5.57 -9.04 -3.79
C LEU A 41 -6.00 -10.45 -4.26
N GLU A 42 -5.20 -11.48 -4.03
CA GLU A 42 -5.60 -12.89 -4.27
C GLU A 42 -6.26 -13.54 -3.04
N LEU A 43 -6.24 -12.89 -1.88
CA LEU A 43 -6.85 -13.37 -0.64
C LEU A 43 -8.31 -12.86 -0.48
N PRO A 44 -9.07 -13.34 0.52
CA PRO A 44 -10.45 -12.88 0.80
C PRO A 44 -10.59 -11.36 0.88
N TYR A 45 -9.56 -10.64 1.33
CA TYR A 45 -9.50 -9.18 1.31
C TYR A 45 -9.76 -8.62 -0.10
N GLY A 46 -9.04 -9.10 -1.10
CA GLY A 46 -9.19 -8.64 -2.49
C GLY A 46 -10.60 -8.84 -3.04
N TYR A 47 -11.29 -9.86 -2.60
CA TYR A 47 -12.68 -10.17 -2.98
C TYR A 47 -13.73 -9.44 -2.13
N GLY A 48 -13.31 -8.55 -1.23
CA GLY A 48 -14.22 -7.76 -0.42
C GLY A 48 -14.84 -8.50 0.77
N ALA A 49 -14.28 -9.65 1.19
CA ALA A 49 -14.86 -10.45 2.27
C ALA A 49 -14.90 -9.72 3.63
N TYR A 50 -14.12 -8.67 3.81
CA TYR A 50 -14.07 -7.85 5.02
C TYR A 50 -14.90 -6.55 4.91
N PHE A 51 -15.58 -6.36 3.79
CA PHE A 51 -16.41 -5.20 3.52
C PHE A 51 -17.89 -5.61 3.42
N TYR A 52 -18.79 -4.69 3.75
CA TYR A 52 -20.21 -4.90 3.49
C TYR A 52 -20.51 -4.67 2.01
N MET A 53 -20.61 -5.77 1.26
CA MET A 53 -20.76 -5.75 -0.20
C MET A 53 -22.20 -6.06 -0.65
N GLN A 54 -23.18 -5.87 0.22
CA GLN A 54 -24.61 -6.07 -0.09
C GLN A 54 -25.31 -4.70 -0.08
N GLY A 55 -25.69 -4.19 -1.23
CA GLY A 55 -26.36 -2.88 -1.33
C GLY A 55 -27.61 -2.74 -0.44
N PRO A 56 -28.21 -1.55 -0.37
CA PRO A 56 -27.93 -0.40 -1.25
C PRO A 56 -26.60 0.28 -0.94
N PHE A 57 -25.86 0.69 -1.99
CA PHE A 57 -24.63 1.45 -1.87
C PHE A 57 -24.93 2.95 -1.97
N ILE A 58 -24.42 3.73 -1.02
CA ILE A 58 -24.67 5.18 -0.92
C ILE A 58 -23.32 5.90 -0.99
N ALA A 59 -22.90 6.29 -2.20
CA ALA A 59 -21.58 6.90 -2.43
C ALA A 59 -21.37 8.23 -1.67
N GLU A 60 -22.45 8.94 -1.35
CA GLU A 60 -22.44 10.22 -0.63
C GLU A 60 -22.71 10.05 0.87
N ALA A 61 -22.59 8.83 1.41
CA ALA A 61 -22.78 8.59 2.83
C ALA A 61 -21.71 9.31 3.66
N GLU A 62 -22.07 9.65 4.90
CA GLU A 62 -21.12 10.23 5.86
C GLU A 62 -19.89 9.33 6.03
N PRO A 63 -18.66 9.88 5.96
CA PRO A 63 -17.42 9.10 6.03
C PRO A 63 -17.31 8.19 7.27
N THR A 64 -17.97 8.56 8.37
CA THR A 64 -18.02 7.79 9.62
C THR A 64 -18.77 6.47 9.51
N LEU A 65 -19.58 6.29 8.45
CA LEU A 65 -20.30 5.05 8.19
C LEU A 65 -19.45 3.98 7.49
N GLY A 66 -18.17 4.28 7.22
CA GLY A 66 -17.24 3.37 6.59
C GLY A 66 -17.42 3.26 5.07
N TYR A 67 -16.90 2.19 4.49
CA TYR A 67 -16.90 1.98 3.05
C TYR A 67 -18.31 1.76 2.49
N GLN A 68 -18.73 2.59 1.54
CA GLN A 68 -20.08 2.58 0.96
C GLN A 68 -20.10 2.42 -0.57
N LEU A 69 -18.96 2.11 -1.18
CA LEU A 69 -18.89 1.87 -2.62
C LEU A 69 -19.12 0.39 -2.94
N ARG A 70 -19.58 0.14 -4.17
CA ARG A 70 -19.86 -1.21 -4.68
C ARG A 70 -18.61 -2.01 -5.10
N PHE A 71 -17.45 -1.39 -5.12
CA PHE A 71 -16.23 -1.97 -5.67
C PHE A 71 -15.47 -2.78 -4.61
N THR A 72 -15.02 -3.96 -4.98
CA THR A 72 -14.05 -4.73 -4.21
C THR A 72 -12.66 -4.09 -4.29
N PRO A 73 -11.73 -4.38 -3.36
CA PRO A 73 -10.35 -3.92 -3.47
C PRO A 73 -9.69 -4.24 -4.83
N ARG A 74 -9.97 -5.43 -5.39
CA ARG A 74 -9.49 -5.81 -6.73
C ARG A 74 -9.99 -4.87 -7.81
N GLU A 75 -11.27 -4.54 -7.79
CA GLU A 75 -11.88 -3.64 -8.77
C GLU A 75 -11.35 -2.21 -8.62
N ILE A 76 -11.16 -1.73 -7.38
CA ILE A 76 -10.55 -0.41 -7.13
C ILE A 76 -9.16 -0.34 -7.76
N TYR A 77 -8.32 -1.35 -7.56
CA TYR A 77 -6.99 -1.36 -8.19
C TYR A 77 -7.07 -1.42 -9.71
N ARG A 78 -7.85 -2.35 -10.27
CA ARG A 78 -7.96 -2.52 -11.73
C ARG A 78 -8.44 -1.25 -12.42
N LEU A 79 -9.52 -0.68 -11.90
CA LEU A 79 -10.15 0.51 -12.48
C LEU A 79 -9.33 1.78 -12.18
N GLY A 80 -8.80 1.91 -10.96
CA GLY A 80 -8.00 3.06 -10.55
C GLY A 80 -6.69 3.18 -11.32
N ILE A 81 -5.99 2.05 -11.56
CA ILE A 81 -4.78 2.04 -12.40
C ILE A 81 -5.13 2.43 -13.85
N ALA A 82 -6.20 1.86 -14.41
CA ALA A 82 -6.62 2.20 -15.77
C ALA A 82 -6.97 3.69 -15.93
N ASP A 83 -7.68 4.26 -14.96
CA ASP A 83 -8.04 5.69 -14.96
C ASP A 83 -6.80 6.57 -14.80
N ALA A 84 -5.87 6.20 -13.90
CA ALA A 84 -4.63 6.93 -13.66
C ALA A 84 -3.72 6.94 -14.90
N ASP A 85 -3.56 5.79 -15.55
CA ASP A 85 -2.78 5.68 -16.80
C ASP A 85 -3.44 6.43 -17.96
N ALA A 86 -4.77 6.45 -18.04
CA ALA A 86 -5.48 7.24 -19.04
C ALA A 86 -5.19 8.73 -18.88
N LEU A 87 -5.24 9.27 -17.65
CA LEU A 87 -4.88 10.64 -17.37
C LEU A 87 -3.40 10.94 -17.59
N ALA A 88 -2.51 10.02 -17.23
CA ALA A 88 -1.08 10.15 -17.48
C ALA A 88 -0.77 10.28 -18.98
N ARG A 89 -1.42 9.45 -19.81
CA ARG A 89 -1.31 9.55 -21.29
C ARG A 89 -1.89 10.85 -21.84
N GLU A 90 -3.04 11.28 -21.32
CA GLU A 90 -3.70 12.52 -21.76
C GLU A 90 -2.84 13.75 -21.44
N GLN A 91 -2.28 13.83 -20.23
CA GLN A 91 -1.58 15.02 -19.75
C GLN A 91 -0.09 15.03 -20.11
N HIS A 92 0.55 13.86 -20.23
CA HIS A 92 2.00 13.73 -20.40
C HIS A 92 2.44 12.82 -21.56
N GLY A 93 1.49 12.15 -22.26
CA GLY A 93 1.77 11.31 -23.44
C GLY A 93 2.35 9.94 -23.12
N ASN A 94 2.46 9.53 -21.85
CA ASN A 94 3.01 8.25 -21.43
C ASN A 94 2.20 7.65 -20.28
N ASP A 95 2.38 6.33 -20.06
CA ASP A 95 1.85 5.65 -18.87
C ASP A 95 2.50 6.19 -17.60
N PHE A 96 1.81 6.12 -16.48
CA PHE A 96 2.27 6.64 -15.19
C PHE A 96 3.68 6.14 -14.81
N SER A 97 3.97 4.85 -15.04
CA SER A 97 5.27 4.25 -14.73
C SER A 97 6.44 4.84 -15.53
N LEU A 98 6.16 5.48 -16.66
CA LEU A 98 7.16 6.11 -17.55
C LEU A 98 7.31 7.61 -17.33
N LEU A 99 6.52 8.20 -16.44
CA LEU A 99 6.61 9.61 -16.10
C LEU A 99 7.84 9.91 -15.25
N THR A 100 8.26 11.17 -15.24
CA THR A 100 9.29 11.62 -14.29
C THR A 100 8.74 11.57 -12.86
N SER A 101 9.64 11.44 -11.87
CA SER A 101 9.26 11.42 -10.46
C SER A 101 8.39 12.62 -10.06
N ALA A 102 8.71 13.81 -10.57
CA ALA A 102 7.93 15.03 -10.29
C ALA A 102 6.49 14.97 -10.85
N GLN A 103 6.31 14.38 -12.04
CA GLN A 103 4.98 14.19 -12.63
C GLN A 103 4.19 13.11 -11.90
N GLN A 104 4.86 12.04 -11.47
CA GLN A 104 4.25 10.99 -10.64
C GLN A 104 3.79 11.56 -9.30
N ASP A 105 4.64 12.35 -8.62
CA ASP A 105 4.29 13.00 -7.35
C ASP A 105 3.12 13.98 -7.50
N GLU A 106 3.11 14.76 -8.58
CA GLU A 106 2.00 15.67 -8.89
C GLU A 106 0.67 14.91 -9.05
N LEU A 107 0.66 13.84 -9.86
CA LEU A 107 -0.55 13.05 -10.08
C LEU A 107 -1.02 12.36 -8.79
N LEU A 108 -0.12 11.76 -8.00
CA LEU A 108 -0.45 11.15 -6.71
C LEU A 108 -1.02 12.18 -5.73
N GLY A 109 -0.42 13.36 -5.62
CA GLY A 109 -0.92 14.43 -4.76
C GLY A 109 -2.31 14.92 -5.17
N ARG A 110 -2.57 15.06 -6.46
CA ARG A 110 -3.90 15.44 -6.96
C ARG A 110 -4.95 14.34 -6.75
N MET A 111 -4.55 13.05 -6.80
CA MET A 111 -5.44 11.94 -6.42
C MET A 111 -5.79 12.03 -4.93
N GLU A 112 -4.79 12.26 -4.06
CA GLU A 112 -4.97 12.41 -2.62
C GLU A 112 -5.98 13.49 -2.26
N HIS A 113 -5.89 14.64 -2.93
CA HIS A 113 -6.79 15.79 -2.71
C HIS A 113 -8.15 15.66 -3.42
N GLY A 114 -8.36 14.57 -4.18
CA GLY A 114 -9.62 14.38 -4.93
C GLY A 114 -9.82 15.38 -6.07
N GLU A 115 -8.74 15.97 -6.59
CA GLU A 115 -8.78 16.96 -7.66
C GLU A 115 -8.91 16.34 -9.05
N LEU A 116 -8.70 15.03 -9.17
CA LEU A 116 -8.80 14.30 -10.43
C LEU A 116 -10.17 13.64 -10.61
N GLN A 117 -10.71 13.78 -11.81
CA GLN A 117 -11.94 13.10 -12.21
C GLN A 117 -11.58 11.78 -12.92
N PHE A 118 -11.72 10.67 -12.20
CA PHE A 118 -11.60 9.33 -12.76
C PHE A 118 -12.93 8.89 -13.39
N ALA A 119 -12.85 8.04 -14.40
CA ALA A 119 -14.03 7.58 -15.12
C ALA A 119 -14.84 6.51 -14.36
N HIS A 120 -14.18 5.70 -13.52
CA HIS A 120 -14.77 4.51 -12.93
C HIS A 120 -14.85 4.55 -11.40
N VAL A 121 -13.77 4.94 -10.73
CA VAL A 121 -13.67 4.99 -9.27
C VAL A 121 -13.24 6.37 -8.80
N PRO A 122 -13.65 6.85 -7.62
CA PRO A 122 -13.14 8.12 -7.10
C PRO A 122 -11.61 8.05 -6.92
N ALA A 123 -10.87 9.02 -7.49
CA ALA A 123 -9.40 9.07 -7.42
C ALA A 123 -8.87 9.01 -5.98
N ALA A 124 -9.51 9.75 -5.06
CA ALA A 124 -9.13 9.76 -3.65
C ALA A 124 -9.31 8.39 -2.97
N VAL A 125 -10.32 7.62 -3.37
CA VAL A 125 -10.55 6.26 -2.85
C VAL A 125 -9.45 5.31 -3.33
N PHE A 126 -9.09 5.37 -4.60
CA PHE A 126 -7.97 4.59 -5.14
C PHE A 126 -6.66 4.95 -4.43
N PHE A 127 -6.36 6.26 -4.30
CA PHE A 127 -5.15 6.71 -3.60
C PHE A 127 -5.13 6.25 -2.14
N ALA A 128 -6.22 6.42 -1.41
CA ALA A 128 -6.30 6.02 0.00
C ALA A 128 -6.04 4.52 0.18
N GLN A 129 -6.59 3.67 -0.70
CA GLN A 129 -6.35 2.24 -0.66
C GLN A 129 -4.90 1.89 -1.04
N LEU A 130 -4.34 2.53 -2.06
CA LEU A 130 -2.94 2.35 -2.44
C LEU A 130 -1.99 2.75 -1.31
N LEU A 131 -2.20 3.91 -0.69
CA LEU A 131 -1.39 4.39 0.44
C LEU A 131 -1.51 3.46 1.66
N GLN A 132 -2.72 3.04 2.00
CA GLN A 132 -2.96 2.12 3.11
C GLN A 132 -2.22 0.80 2.88
N ASN A 133 -2.41 0.15 1.73
CA ASN A 133 -1.75 -1.13 1.45
C ASN A 133 -0.23 -0.98 1.31
N THR A 134 0.26 0.18 0.86
CA THR A 134 1.71 0.47 0.86
C THR A 134 2.27 0.49 2.27
N ARG A 135 1.62 1.17 3.22
CA ARG A 135 2.02 1.20 4.63
C ARG A 135 1.91 -0.17 5.29
N GLU A 136 0.82 -0.89 5.04
CA GLU A 136 0.60 -2.24 5.54
C GLU A 136 1.72 -3.18 5.07
N GLY A 137 2.02 -3.19 3.77
CA GLY A 137 3.09 -4.03 3.21
C GLY A 137 4.48 -3.63 3.69
N TYR A 138 4.73 -2.34 3.89
CA TYR A 138 6.01 -1.85 4.38
C TYR A 138 6.31 -2.29 5.82
N PHE A 139 5.28 -2.41 6.66
CA PHE A 139 5.40 -2.81 8.07
C PHE A 139 4.85 -4.21 8.36
N ALA A 140 4.43 -4.97 7.35
CA ALA A 140 3.92 -6.33 7.52
C ALA A 140 4.95 -7.26 8.18
N ASP A 141 4.47 -8.34 8.78
CA ASP A 141 5.34 -9.48 9.03
C ASP A 141 5.77 -10.10 7.68
N PRO A 142 7.06 -10.43 7.46
CA PRO A 142 7.57 -10.93 6.19
C PRO A 142 6.83 -12.15 5.61
N GLN A 143 6.19 -12.95 6.46
CA GLN A 143 5.39 -14.09 6.00
C GLN A 143 4.26 -13.71 5.04
N TYR A 144 3.79 -12.45 5.09
CA TYR A 144 2.73 -11.94 4.21
C TYR A 144 3.25 -11.37 2.89
N GLY A 145 4.58 -11.28 2.70
CA GLY A 145 5.23 -10.89 1.45
C GLY A 145 5.80 -9.50 1.40
N GLY A 146 5.49 -8.62 2.37
CA GLY A 146 6.10 -7.31 2.54
C GLY A 146 7.24 -7.32 3.55
N ASN A 147 7.81 -6.13 3.83
CA ASN A 147 8.86 -5.93 4.85
C ASN A 147 9.97 -6.99 4.77
N ARG A 148 10.44 -7.25 3.54
CA ARG A 148 11.45 -8.28 3.25
C ARG A 148 12.62 -8.18 4.22
N ASP A 149 13.05 -9.31 4.79
CA ASP A 149 14.12 -9.41 5.79
C ASP A 149 13.90 -8.51 7.02
N MET A 150 12.65 -8.15 7.30
CA MET A 150 12.28 -7.23 8.37
C MET A 150 13.00 -5.87 8.30
N MET A 151 13.34 -5.41 7.10
CA MET A 151 14.19 -4.22 6.90
C MET A 151 13.53 -2.95 7.44
N ALA A 152 12.23 -2.76 7.27
CA ALA A 152 11.52 -1.62 7.83
C ALA A 152 11.48 -1.69 9.37
N TRP A 153 11.25 -2.85 9.94
CA TRP A 153 11.30 -3.05 11.39
C TRP A 153 12.69 -2.79 11.97
N ARG A 154 13.75 -3.24 11.30
CA ARG A 154 15.14 -2.96 11.70
C ARG A 154 15.44 -1.46 11.66
N TRP A 155 14.96 -0.79 10.61
CA TRP A 155 15.14 0.65 10.43
C TRP A 155 14.52 1.48 11.56
N ILE A 156 13.28 1.17 11.94
CA ILE A 156 12.57 1.90 13.01
C ILE A 156 12.86 1.35 14.41
N GLY A 157 13.62 0.27 14.56
CA GLY A 157 13.89 -0.37 15.84
C GLY A 157 12.69 -1.12 16.42
N PHE A 158 11.73 -1.57 15.60
CA PHE A 158 10.60 -2.36 16.04
C PHE A 158 11.03 -3.81 16.32
N PRO A 159 10.68 -4.37 17.51
CA PRO A 159 11.17 -5.70 17.91
C PRO A 159 10.44 -6.87 17.25
N GLY A 160 9.40 -6.63 16.44
CA GLY A 160 8.64 -7.67 15.77
C GLY A 160 7.66 -8.40 16.69
N ALA A 161 7.39 -9.66 16.37
CA ALA A 161 6.41 -10.52 17.03
C ALA A 161 6.99 -11.20 18.30
N ARG A 162 7.62 -10.43 19.18
CA ARG A 162 8.09 -10.95 20.45
C ARG A 162 6.90 -11.27 21.37
N ALA A 163 6.96 -12.41 22.07
CA ALA A 163 5.88 -12.91 22.91
C ALA A 163 5.55 -11.99 24.10
N ASP A 164 6.60 -11.47 24.79
CA ASP A 164 6.47 -10.56 25.91
C ASP A 164 7.72 -9.68 26.10
N PHE A 165 7.65 -8.70 26.98
CA PHE A 165 8.72 -7.80 27.37
C PHE A 165 8.97 -7.82 28.89
N THR A 166 8.64 -8.91 29.57
CA THR A 166 8.75 -9.02 31.02
C THR A 166 10.16 -8.73 31.51
N ASP A 167 11.18 -9.18 30.77
CA ASP A 167 12.61 -8.93 31.08
C ASP A 167 13.08 -7.49 30.80
N TRP A 168 12.18 -6.63 30.26
CA TRP A 168 12.46 -5.21 29.94
C TRP A 168 11.71 -4.23 30.81
N ILE A 169 10.87 -4.68 31.76
CA ILE A 169 10.04 -3.81 32.63
C ILE A 169 10.89 -2.73 33.32
N ASP A 170 12.04 -3.12 33.86
CA ASP A 170 12.93 -2.23 34.60
C ASP A 170 13.97 -1.52 33.72
N ARG A 171 13.82 -1.59 32.39
CA ARG A 171 14.76 -1.02 31.41
C ARG A 171 14.15 0.09 30.56
N ALA A 172 13.23 0.88 31.14
CA ALA A 172 12.57 1.98 30.44
C ALA A 172 13.61 2.93 29.81
N GLY A 173 13.41 3.31 28.54
CA GLY A 173 14.31 4.17 27.80
C GLY A 173 15.61 3.52 27.29
N SER A 174 15.86 2.24 27.59
CA SER A 174 17.03 1.51 27.08
C SER A 174 16.81 1.09 25.63
N LYS A 175 17.87 1.15 24.82
CA LYS A 175 17.83 0.65 23.42
C LYS A 175 17.64 -0.86 23.44
N TYR A 176 16.66 -1.34 22.66
CA TYR A 176 16.45 -2.75 22.42
C TYR A 176 17.61 -3.30 21.55
N LEU A 177 18.34 -4.29 22.08
CA LEU A 177 19.57 -4.79 21.47
C LEU A 177 19.38 -5.99 20.54
N TYR A 178 18.21 -6.63 20.61
CA TYR A 178 17.92 -7.78 19.78
C TYR A 178 17.25 -7.34 18.49
N GLY A 179 17.49 -8.03 17.39
CA GLY A 179 16.82 -7.77 16.14
C GLY A 179 15.32 -8.13 16.19
N PRO A 180 14.53 -7.70 15.19
CA PRO A 180 13.14 -8.09 15.10
C PRO A 180 12.96 -9.60 14.88
N VAL A 181 11.81 -10.11 15.33
CA VAL A 181 11.41 -11.52 15.17
C VAL A 181 10.11 -11.57 14.37
N SER A 182 10.06 -12.40 13.32
CA SER A 182 8.81 -12.70 12.58
C SER A 182 7.96 -13.71 13.34
N ILE A 183 6.65 -13.70 13.11
CA ILE A 183 5.72 -14.72 13.60
C ILE A 183 6.12 -16.12 13.10
N ALA A 184 6.67 -16.21 11.89
CA ALA A 184 7.19 -17.44 11.31
C ALA A 184 8.53 -17.90 11.92
N GLY A 185 9.10 -17.14 12.85
CA GLY A 185 10.43 -17.36 13.40
C GLY A 185 11.53 -16.67 12.58
N ASN A 186 12.77 -16.79 13.07
CA ASN A 186 13.94 -16.33 12.32
C ASN A 186 14.27 -17.40 11.27
N THR A 187 13.98 -17.11 10.01
CA THR A 187 14.46 -17.88 8.85
C THR A 187 15.76 -17.30 8.35
#